data_68e2523deac0be743b8b5c55e79793d8
#
_entry.id   68e2523deac0be743b8b5c55e79793d8
#
_cell.length_a   1.000
_cell.length_b   1.000
_cell.length_c   1.000
_cell.angle_alpha   90.00
_cell.angle_beta   90.00
_cell.angle_gamma   90.00
#
_symmetry.space_group_name_H-M   'P 1'
#
loop_
_entity.id
_entity.type
_entity.pdbx_description
1 polymer ?
#
loop_
_entity_poly.entity_id
_entity_poly.type
_entity_poly.pdbx_seq_one_letter_code
_entity_poly.pdbx_strand_id
1 'polypeptide(L)' 'MNTVTWRILSDYHAFGLRDAVKFEAARLRKGLRIRADVARRMALVIVRASLVQAIDKGQFHG' A
#
# COMPACT_ATOMS: atom_id res chain seq x y z
N MET A 1 11.14 -4.56 -8.54
CA MET A 1 10.08 -4.00 -7.69
C MET A 1 10.67 -2.87 -6.85
N ASN A 2 9.98 -1.75 -6.71
CA ASN A 2 10.53 -0.62 -5.98
C ASN A 2 10.30 -0.74 -4.46
N THR A 3 10.95 0.14 -3.70
CA THR A 3 10.89 0.11 -2.24
C THR A 3 9.48 0.29 -1.69
N VAL A 4 8.66 1.12 -2.34
CA VAL A 4 7.28 1.36 -1.92
C VAL A 4 6.46 0.07 -2.02
N THR A 5 6.58 -0.63 -3.13
CA THR A 5 5.88 -1.90 -3.33
C THR A 5 6.29 -2.94 -2.29
N TRP A 6 7.58 -3.04 -2.01
CA TRP A 6 8.08 -3.96 -0.99
C TRP A 6 7.51 -3.66 0.40
N ARG A 7 7.47 -2.38 0.79
CA ARG A 7 6.90 -2.00 2.08
C ARG A 7 5.43 -2.37 2.17
N ILE A 8 4.68 -2.12 1.10
CA ILE A 8 3.26 -2.41 1.06
C ILE A 8 3.02 -3.92 1.16
N LEU A 9 3.79 -4.72 0.43
CA LEU A 9 3.67 -6.17 0.52
C LEU A 9 4.01 -6.69 1.91
N SER A 10 5.04 -6.13 2.52
CA SER A 10 5.43 -6.49 3.89
C SER A 10 4.32 -6.16 4.88
N ASP A 11 3.73 -4.98 4.79
CA ASP A 11 2.61 -4.58 5.64
C ASP A 11 1.39 -5.49 5.41
N TYR A 12 1.11 -5.82 4.16
CA TYR A 12 0.01 -6.70 3.82
C TYR A 12 0.18 -8.09 4.43
N HIS A 13 1.36 -8.67 4.31
CA HIS A 13 1.64 -9.99 4.86
C HIS A 13 1.60 -10.01 6.39
N ALA A 14 2.10 -8.97 7.01
CA ALA A 14 2.17 -8.90 8.47
C ALA A 14 0.83 -8.56 9.13
N PHE A 15 0.05 -7.66 8.52
CA PHE A 15 -1.09 -7.03 9.19
C PHE A 15 -2.41 -7.11 8.40
N GLY A 16 -2.37 -7.52 7.14
CA GLY A 16 -3.56 -7.59 6.29
C GLY A 16 -3.81 -6.33 5.48
N LEU A 17 -4.83 -6.40 4.61
CA LEU A 17 -5.13 -5.34 3.65
C LEU A 17 -5.50 -4.03 4.33
N ARG A 18 -6.38 -4.10 5.32
CA ARG A 18 -6.89 -2.91 6.01
C ARG A 18 -5.76 -2.09 6.62
N ASP A 19 -4.85 -2.77 7.33
CA ASP A 19 -3.75 -2.10 7.99
C ASP A 19 -2.69 -1.63 7.01
N ALA A 20 -2.46 -2.38 5.92
CA ALA A 20 -1.56 -1.94 4.86
C ALA A 20 -2.03 -0.61 4.27
N VAL A 21 -3.34 -0.48 4.00
CA VAL A 21 -3.92 0.78 3.50
C VAL A 21 -3.77 1.88 4.54
N LYS A 22 -4.04 1.59 5.80
CA LYS A 22 -3.92 2.55 6.90
C LYS A 22 -2.50 3.09 7.02
N PHE A 23 -1.51 2.23 6.98
CA PHE A 23 -0.11 2.64 7.07
C PHE A 23 0.32 3.47 5.86
N GLU A 24 -0.11 3.10 4.67
CA GLU A 24 0.21 3.88 3.47
C GLU A 24 -0.45 5.25 3.51
N ALA A 25 -1.69 5.33 3.97
CA ALA A 25 -2.37 6.61 4.14
C ALA A 25 -1.63 7.53 5.12
N ALA A 26 -1.11 6.97 6.22
CA ALA A 26 -0.34 7.74 7.19
C ALA A 26 0.93 8.31 6.55
N ARG A 27 1.62 7.51 5.74
CA ARG A 27 2.82 7.97 5.02
C ARG A 27 2.49 9.11 4.05
N LEU A 28 1.38 8.99 3.32
CA LEU A 28 0.95 10.02 2.38
C LEU A 28 0.60 11.32 3.08
N ARG A 29 -0.11 11.24 4.20
CA ARG A 29 -0.46 12.44 4.97
C ARG A 29 0.78 13.16 5.48
N LYS A 30 1.74 12.41 5.96
CA LYS A 30 2.98 12.97 6.48
C LYS A 30 3.80 13.63 5.38
N GLY A 31 3.88 12.98 4.22
CA GLY A 31 4.69 13.47 3.11
C GLY A 31 4.04 14.59 2.31
N LEU A 32 2.73 14.51 2.07
CA LEU A 32 2.01 15.41 1.15
C LEU A 32 1.10 16.42 1.85
N ARG A 33 0.91 16.29 3.16
CA ARG A 33 0.04 17.17 3.96
C ARG A 33 -1.38 17.24 3.39
N ILE A 34 -1.91 16.11 2.98
CA ILE A 34 -3.27 16.01 2.43
C ILE A 34 -4.25 15.56 3.51
N ARG A 35 -5.54 15.72 3.23
CA ARG A 35 -6.60 15.33 4.16
C ARG A 35 -6.63 13.81 4.33
N ALA A 36 -7.14 13.36 5.48
CA ALA A 36 -7.19 11.94 5.81
C ALA A 36 -8.01 11.13 4.80
N ASP A 37 -9.15 11.65 4.36
CA ASP A 37 -10.01 10.96 3.41
C ASP A 37 -9.34 10.83 2.04
N VAL A 38 -8.65 11.88 1.58
CA VAL A 38 -7.91 11.86 0.32
C VAL A 38 -6.74 10.88 0.41
N ALA A 39 -5.98 10.92 1.51
CA ALA A 39 -4.87 10.01 1.72
C ALA A 39 -5.33 8.55 1.69
N ARG A 40 -6.48 8.27 2.30
CA ARG A 40 -7.03 6.91 2.35
C ARG A 40 -7.41 6.40 0.97
N ARG A 41 -8.04 7.24 0.15
CA ARG A 41 -8.38 6.87 -1.23
C ARG A 41 -7.13 6.60 -2.06
N MET A 42 -6.14 7.48 -1.95
CA MET A 42 -4.87 7.31 -2.66
C MET A 42 -4.16 6.04 -2.20
N ALA A 43 -4.12 5.80 -0.90
CA ALA A 43 -3.49 4.62 -0.34
C ALA A 43 -4.14 3.34 -0.84
N LEU A 44 -5.46 3.32 -0.93
CA LEU A 44 -6.18 2.15 -1.43
C LEU A 44 -5.78 1.83 -2.87
N VAL A 45 -5.71 2.86 -3.73
CA VAL A 45 -5.28 2.69 -5.12
C VAL A 45 -3.85 2.18 -5.20
N ILE A 46 -2.96 2.78 -4.42
CA ILE A 46 -1.54 2.41 -4.41
C ILE A 46 -1.35 0.97 -3.92
N VAL A 47 -2.01 0.58 -2.84
CA VAL A 47 -1.89 -0.77 -2.28
C VAL A 47 -2.43 -1.80 -3.28
N ARG A 48 -3.59 -1.54 -3.88
CA ARG A 48 -4.17 -2.45 -4.87
C ARG A 48 -3.27 -2.61 -6.08
N ALA A 49 -2.73 -1.51 -6.59
CA ALA A 49 -1.81 -1.55 -7.73
C ALA A 49 -0.54 -2.34 -7.40
N SER A 50 -0.02 -2.19 -6.18
CA SER A 50 1.16 -2.92 -5.73
C SER A 50 0.90 -4.43 -5.65
N LEU A 51 -0.26 -4.82 -5.16
CA LEU A 51 -0.64 -6.23 -5.08
C LEU A 51 -0.80 -6.85 -6.48
N VAL A 52 -1.45 -6.13 -7.39
CA VAL A 52 -1.62 -6.58 -8.77
C VAL A 52 -0.24 -6.75 -9.44
N GLN A 53 0.65 -5.79 -9.26
CA GLN A 53 1.99 -5.87 -9.81
C GLN A 53 2.76 -7.07 -9.28
N ALA A 54 2.64 -7.35 -7.98
CA ALA A 54 3.30 -8.50 -7.38
C ALA A 54 2.75 -9.83 -7.92
N ILE A 55 1.45 -9.91 -8.13
CA ILE A 55 0.82 -11.10 -8.71
C ILE A 55 1.32 -11.32 -10.13
N ASP A 56 1.34 -10.27 -10.95
CA ASP A 56 1.80 -10.35 -12.34
C ASP A 56 3.24 -10.82 -12.44
N LYS A 57 4.07 -10.46 -11.47
CA LYS A 57 5.48 -10.85 -11.47
C LYS A 57 5.75 -12.16 -10.73
N GLY A 58 4.69 -12.84 -10.28
CA GLY A 58 4.82 -14.12 -9.60
C GLY A 58 5.45 -14.04 -8.22
N GLN A 59 5.44 -12.86 -7.60
CA GLN A 59 6.05 -12.64 -6.29
C GLN A 59 5.06 -12.72 -5.14
N PHE A 60 3.79 -12.90 -5.46
CA PHE A 60 2.74 -13.03 -4.48
C PHE A 60 2.04 -14.37 -4.70
N HIS A 61 2.12 -15.23 -3.68
CA HIS A 61 1.48 -16.53 -3.70
C HIS A 61 0.33 -16.49 -2.71
N GLY A 62 -0.83 -16.19 -3.20
CA GLY A 62 -1.91 -16.04 -2.30
C GLY A 62 -3.06 -16.92 -2.47
#